data_8fb1e5987680722d402475b4bc2e09ed
#
_entry.id   8fb1e5987680722d402475b4bc2e09ed
#
_cell.length_a   1.000
_cell.length_b   1.000
_cell.length_c   1.000
_cell.angle_alpha   90.00
_cell.angle_beta   90.00
_cell.angle_gamma   90.00
#
_symmetry.space_group_name_H-M   'P 1'
#
loop_
_entity.id
_entity.type
_entity.pdbx_description
1 polymer ?
#
loop_
_entity_poly.entity_id
_entity_poly.type
_entity_poly.pdbx_seq_one_letter_code
_entity_poly.pdbx_strand_id
1 'polypeptide(L)'
;MDARTGALNLGNLEMIYELHGKIPQNSSFVYSEDVLTSTIFGNLRYLNSNSVLNSFLLKAIDFQNNNFNFEFSKDLKFHFWRKYSSKTTVQINEPDLILEDENSVLIIECKYHSFLDETFSENKSEYTNQLLRYSTIINDYYSNKKNKNIIFLTLKDYEVKECLEKTRMKLPEKIGLYWLKWEELYSCLKEYEKCNISTGEKNLVNDILQFLSIRKLKYFSGINISKNNFSWKYKRNYKYKFASKFDSFTWRYNYE
;
A
#
# COMPACT_ATOMS: atom_id res chain seq x y z
N MET A 1 -41.80 16.91 10.99
CA MET A 1 -40.80 16.34 11.92
C MET A 1 -39.60 15.94 11.09
N ASP A 2 -38.58 16.78 11.12
CA ASP A 2 -37.38 16.66 10.29
C ASP A 2 -36.38 15.67 10.92
N ALA A 3 -36.14 14.59 10.23
CA ALA A 3 -35.08 13.64 10.57
C ALA A 3 -33.79 13.98 9.79
N ARG A 4 -33.20 15.17 10.10
CA ARG A 4 -31.91 15.62 9.55
C ARG A 4 -30.93 15.97 10.64
N THR A 5 -30.55 15.02 11.46
CA THR A 5 -29.45 15.24 12.41
C THR A 5 -28.65 13.97 12.56
N GLY A 6 -27.67 13.79 11.71
CA GLY A 6 -26.72 12.70 11.73
C GLY A 6 -25.61 12.86 10.69
N ALA A 7 -25.46 14.07 10.14
CA ALA A 7 -24.30 14.36 9.30
C ALA A 7 -23.08 14.49 10.20
N LEU A 8 -22.29 13.45 10.31
CA LEU A 8 -20.92 13.56 10.77
C LEU A 8 -20.23 14.63 9.93
N ASN A 9 -19.72 15.64 10.58
CA ASN A 9 -18.99 16.76 10.01
C ASN A 9 -17.68 16.23 9.40
N LEU A 10 -17.76 15.67 8.20
CA LEU A 10 -16.65 15.18 7.39
C LEU A 10 -16.15 16.34 6.57
N GLY A 11 -15.41 17.26 7.21
CA GLY A 11 -14.80 18.38 6.55
C GLY A 11 -13.81 17.95 5.48
N ASN A 12 -14.00 18.48 4.30
CA ASN A 12 -13.06 18.72 3.22
C ASN A 12 -12.18 17.54 2.75
N LEU A 13 -12.74 16.67 1.96
CA LEU A 13 -12.03 15.71 1.11
C LEU A 13 -12.47 16.00 -0.35
N GLU A 14 -11.78 16.87 -1.06
CA GLU A 14 -12.36 17.53 -2.24
C GLU A 14 -12.27 16.77 -3.58
N MET A 15 -11.52 15.68 -3.77
CA MET A 15 -11.45 15.03 -5.09
C MET A 15 -12.20 13.69 -5.22
N ILE A 16 -12.26 12.90 -4.17
CA ILE A 16 -13.12 11.69 -4.11
C ILE A 16 -14.40 11.98 -3.34
N TYR A 17 -14.45 13.07 -2.63
CA TYR A 17 -15.52 13.51 -1.74
C TYR A 17 -16.71 14.10 -2.45
N GLU A 18 -16.52 14.77 -3.57
CA GLU A 18 -17.64 15.18 -4.38
C GLU A 18 -18.52 13.98 -4.80
N LEU A 19 -17.88 12.80 -4.84
CA LEU A 19 -18.58 11.53 -5.06
C LEU A 19 -19.07 10.88 -3.77
N HIS A 20 -18.52 11.21 -2.60
CA HIS A 20 -18.83 10.53 -1.34
C HIS A 20 -20.28 10.72 -0.88
N GLY A 21 -20.88 11.86 -1.17
CA GLY A 21 -22.31 12.09 -0.93
C GLY A 21 -23.23 11.45 -1.95
N LYS A 22 -22.71 10.95 -3.07
CA LYS A 22 -23.47 10.37 -4.20
C LYS A 22 -23.23 8.87 -4.35
N ILE A 23 -22.10 8.36 -3.86
CA ILE A 23 -21.80 6.92 -3.92
C ILE A 23 -22.17 6.32 -2.55
N PRO A 24 -22.99 5.25 -2.50
CA PRO A 24 -23.29 4.56 -1.25
C PRO A 24 -22.00 4.11 -0.56
N GLN A 25 -21.89 4.33 0.76
CA GLN A 25 -20.69 3.97 1.54
C GLN A 25 -20.33 2.47 1.44
N ASN A 26 -21.29 1.62 1.13
CA ASN A 26 -21.12 0.18 0.94
C ASN A 26 -20.92 -0.21 -0.52
N SER A 27 -20.69 0.75 -1.44
CA SER A 27 -20.48 0.40 -2.84
C SER A 27 -19.13 -0.32 -3.00
N SER A 28 -19.11 -1.35 -3.83
CA SER A 28 -17.89 -2.06 -4.23
C SER A 28 -16.83 -1.10 -4.81
N PHE A 29 -17.27 0.02 -5.39
CA PHE A 29 -16.40 1.06 -5.90
C PHE A 29 -15.49 1.67 -4.83
N VAL A 30 -16.03 2.01 -3.63
CA VAL A 30 -15.25 2.60 -2.54
C VAL A 30 -14.14 1.64 -2.07
N TYR A 31 -14.37 0.33 -2.16
CA TYR A 31 -13.41 -0.70 -1.76
C TYR A 31 -12.60 -1.29 -2.92
N SER A 32 -12.72 -0.74 -4.12
CA SER A 32 -11.93 -1.15 -5.28
C SER A 32 -10.44 -0.90 -5.06
N GLU A 33 -9.63 -1.84 -5.50
CA GLU A 33 -8.17 -1.78 -5.54
C GLU A 33 -7.68 -0.62 -6.40
N ASP A 34 -8.31 -0.44 -7.57
CA ASP A 34 -7.99 0.63 -8.51
C ASP A 34 -8.23 2.01 -7.92
N VAL A 35 -9.34 2.18 -7.18
CA VAL A 35 -9.64 3.44 -6.48
C VAL A 35 -8.61 3.71 -5.40
N LEU A 36 -8.17 2.70 -4.67
CA LEU A 36 -7.12 2.85 -3.66
C LEU A 36 -5.80 3.27 -4.33
N THR A 37 -5.38 2.55 -5.35
CA THR A 37 -4.13 2.79 -6.08
C THR A 37 -4.12 4.19 -6.71
N SER A 38 -5.18 4.55 -7.45
CA SER A 38 -5.27 5.86 -8.11
C SER A 38 -5.31 7.01 -7.12
N THR A 39 -6.08 6.87 -6.04
CA THR A 39 -6.19 7.94 -5.04
C THR A 39 -4.87 8.17 -4.34
N ILE A 40 -4.21 7.11 -3.89
CA ILE A 40 -2.96 7.25 -3.14
C ILE A 40 -1.85 7.77 -4.05
N PHE A 41 -1.48 7.03 -5.07
CA PHE A 41 -0.34 7.39 -5.91
C PHE A 41 -0.66 8.58 -6.83
N GLY A 42 -1.93 8.74 -7.23
CA GLY A 42 -2.39 9.92 -7.97
C GLY A 42 -2.20 11.22 -7.18
N ASN A 43 -2.37 11.20 -5.86
CA ASN A 43 -2.14 12.36 -5.00
C ASN A 43 -0.67 12.50 -4.59
N LEU A 44 0.05 11.42 -4.30
CA LEU A 44 1.47 11.48 -3.93
C LEU A 44 2.32 12.18 -5.01
N ARG A 45 2.00 12.05 -6.29
CA ARG A 45 2.71 12.70 -7.39
C ARG A 45 2.65 14.23 -7.37
N TYR A 46 1.70 14.82 -6.63
CA TYR A 46 1.53 16.28 -6.52
C TYR A 46 2.22 16.88 -5.28
N LEU A 47 2.81 16.06 -4.43
CA LEU A 47 3.68 16.57 -3.38
C LEU A 47 4.97 17.15 -4.01
N ASN A 48 5.46 18.25 -3.46
CA ASN A 48 6.63 18.98 -4.00
C ASN A 48 7.91 18.15 -3.98
N SER A 49 7.95 17.08 -3.22
CA SER A 49 9.10 16.17 -3.18
C SER A 49 8.63 14.71 -3.15
N ASN A 50 9.47 13.82 -3.67
CA ASN A 50 9.24 12.37 -3.58
C ASN A 50 9.56 11.81 -2.18
N SER A 51 9.75 12.67 -1.15
CA SER A 51 10.21 12.21 0.17
C SER A 51 9.23 11.25 0.85
N VAL A 52 7.93 11.51 0.79
CA VAL A 52 6.91 10.58 1.32
C VAL A 52 6.94 9.27 0.57
N LEU A 53 6.95 9.33 -0.76
CA LEU A 53 7.00 8.14 -1.61
C LEU A 53 8.27 7.33 -1.33
N ASN A 54 9.44 7.95 -1.33
CA ASN A 54 10.70 7.29 -1.03
C ASN A 54 10.70 6.70 0.38
N SER A 55 10.25 7.44 1.40
CA SER A 55 10.15 6.94 2.77
C SER A 55 9.22 5.73 2.88
N PHE A 56 8.13 5.72 2.11
CA PHE A 56 7.21 4.59 2.04
C PHE A 56 7.85 3.38 1.35
N LEU A 57 8.49 3.58 0.21
CA LEU A 57 9.15 2.50 -0.54
C LEU A 57 10.31 1.89 0.25
N LEU A 58 11.06 2.67 1.02
CA LEU A 58 12.14 2.18 1.91
C LEU A 58 11.64 1.25 3.04
N LYS A 59 10.32 1.18 3.29
CA LYS A 59 9.73 0.18 4.21
C LYS A 59 9.55 -1.19 3.57
N ALA A 60 9.71 -1.30 2.25
CA ALA A 60 9.60 -2.58 1.58
C ALA A 60 10.77 -3.51 1.94
N ILE A 61 10.47 -4.80 2.09
CA ILE A 61 11.44 -5.83 2.43
C ILE A 61 11.39 -6.98 1.43
N ASP A 62 12.52 -7.64 1.20
CA ASP A 62 12.55 -8.88 0.44
C ASP A 62 12.15 -10.09 1.31
N PHE A 63 12.16 -11.31 0.76
CA PHE A 63 11.82 -12.53 1.47
C PHE A 63 12.83 -12.91 2.57
N GLN A 64 14.04 -12.31 2.57
CA GLN A 64 15.08 -12.46 3.59
C GLN A 64 15.04 -11.32 4.62
N ASN A 65 14.06 -10.41 4.54
CA ASN A 65 13.91 -9.19 5.34
C ASN A 65 15.00 -8.13 5.10
N ASN A 66 15.68 -8.13 3.94
CA ASN A 66 16.52 -7.02 3.56
C ASN A 66 15.65 -5.87 3.06
N ASN A 67 15.98 -4.65 3.49
CA ASN A 67 15.22 -3.46 3.10
C ASN A 67 15.48 -3.07 1.63
N PHE A 68 14.44 -2.55 1.00
CA PHE A 68 14.59 -1.78 -0.24
C PHE A 68 15.46 -0.55 0.03
N ASN A 69 16.46 -0.28 -0.82
CA ASN A 69 17.48 0.72 -0.56
C ASN A 69 17.66 1.74 -1.70
N PHE A 70 16.63 1.94 -2.49
CA PHE A 70 16.68 2.82 -3.64
C PHE A 70 15.69 3.99 -3.48
N GLU A 71 16.14 5.20 -3.86
CA GLU A 71 15.31 6.41 -3.88
C GLU A 71 15.20 6.97 -5.30
N PHE A 72 14.01 7.39 -5.65
CA PHE A 72 13.73 8.02 -6.94
C PHE A 72 14.14 9.49 -6.95
N SER A 73 14.64 9.92 -8.11
CA SER A 73 14.92 11.32 -8.40
C SER A 73 13.64 12.17 -8.49
N LYS A 74 13.81 13.50 -8.64
CA LYS A 74 12.65 14.41 -8.77
C LYS A 74 11.85 14.19 -10.05
N ASP A 75 12.50 13.78 -11.14
CA ASP A 75 11.85 13.61 -12.44
C ASP A 75 11.23 12.22 -12.59
N LEU A 76 10.35 11.90 -11.63
CA LEU A 76 9.67 10.62 -11.55
C LEU A 76 8.39 10.61 -12.38
N LYS A 77 8.27 9.64 -13.28
CA LYS A 77 7.08 9.39 -14.08
C LYS A 77 6.22 8.30 -13.45
N PHE A 78 4.91 8.53 -13.43
CA PHE A 78 3.90 7.59 -12.94
C PHE A 78 3.08 7.09 -14.13
N HIS A 79 3.08 5.78 -14.35
CA HIS A 79 2.28 5.13 -15.40
C HIS A 79 1.28 4.18 -14.75
N PHE A 80 0.01 4.56 -14.75
CA PHE A 80 -1.08 3.75 -14.22
C PHE A 80 -1.67 2.88 -15.33
N TRP A 81 -1.90 1.61 -15.06
CA TRP A 81 -2.60 0.63 -15.92
C TRP A 81 -2.14 0.62 -17.38
N ARG A 82 -0.85 0.86 -17.56
CA ARG A 82 -0.29 0.84 -18.92
C ARG A 82 -0.19 -0.59 -19.42
N LYS A 83 -0.83 -0.84 -20.59
CA LYS A 83 -0.84 -2.15 -21.22
C LYS A 83 0.46 -2.42 -21.96
N TYR A 84 0.99 -3.61 -21.73
CA TYR A 84 2.19 -4.11 -22.41
C TYR A 84 1.87 -5.42 -23.09
N SER A 85 2.15 -5.51 -24.39
CA SER A 85 2.15 -6.78 -25.13
C SER A 85 3.53 -7.42 -24.98
N SER A 86 3.57 -8.67 -24.55
CA SER A 86 4.83 -9.41 -24.57
C SER A 86 5.29 -9.64 -26.03
N LYS A 87 6.60 -9.50 -26.26
CA LYS A 87 7.20 -9.80 -27.56
C LYS A 87 7.21 -11.30 -27.86
N THR A 88 7.03 -12.13 -26.85
CA THR A 88 7.15 -13.59 -26.93
C THR A 88 5.84 -14.32 -26.69
N THR A 89 4.82 -13.68 -26.13
CA THR A 89 3.51 -14.28 -25.83
C THR A 89 2.38 -13.36 -26.26
N VAL A 90 1.21 -13.92 -26.55
CA VAL A 90 0.00 -13.14 -26.91
C VAL A 90 -0.61 -12.42 -25.69
N GLN A 91 -0.05 -12.63 -24.49
CA GLN A 91 -0.60 -12.12 -23.24
C GLN A 91 -0.34 -10.61 -23.07
N ILE A 92 -1.40 -9.87 -22.80
CA ILE A 92 -1.33 -8.48 -22.38
C ILE A 92 -1.17 -8.44 -20.86
N ASN A 93 -0.17 -7.70 -20.40
CA ASN A 93 0.06 -7.45 -18.98
C ASN A 93 -0.23 -5.96 -18.68
N GLU A 94 -0.92 -5.71 -17.57
CA GLU A 94 -1.33 -4.37 -17.15
C GLU A 94 -0.99 -4.19 -15.66
N PRO A 95 0.25 -3.76 -15.35
CA PRO A 95 0.62 -3.43 -13.97
C PRO A 95 -0.20 -2.27 -13.42
N ASP A 96 -0.53 -2.29 -12.13
CA ASP A 96 -1.29 -1.22 -11.48
C ASP A 96 -0.54 0.11 -11.54
N LEU A 97 0.76 0.08 -11.26
CA LEU A 97 1.60 1.27 -11.31
C LEU A 97 3.03 0.93 -11.74
N ILE A 98 3.58 1.77 -12.62
CA ILE A 98 5.01 1.79 -12.91
C ILE A 98 5.55 3.16 -12.54
N LEU A 99 6.60 3.18 -11.73
CA LEU A 99 7.41 4.33 -11.42
C LEU A 99 8.69 4.27 -12.24
N GLU A 100 8.98 5.34 -12.97
CA GLU A 100 10.12 5.40 -13.88
C GLU A 100 10.86 6.71 -13.74
N ASP A 101 12.17 6.65 -13.55
CA ASP A 101 13.10 7.76 -13.74
C ASP A 101 14.16 7.42 -14.81
N GLU A 102 15.17 8.25 -14.95
CA GLU A 102 16.23 8.07 -15.95
C GLU A 102 16.92 6.70 -15.82
N ASN A 103 17.24 6.28 -14.61
CA ASN A 103 18.05 5.09 -14.33
C ASN A 103 17.26 3.89 -13.81
N SER A 104 16.00 4.07 -13.47
CA SER A 104 15.27 3.10 -12.66
C SER A 104 13.87 2.85 -13.15
N VAL A 105 13.41 1.64 -12.93
CA VAL A 105 12.02 1.23 -13.07
C VAL A 105 11.59 0.41 -11.86
N LEU A 106 10.43 0.73 -11.33
CA LEU A 106 9.75 -0.02 -10.28
C LEU A 106 8.33 -0.32 -10.72
N ILE A 107 7.98 -1.60 -10.80
CA ILE A 107 6.61 -2.04 -10.99
C ILE A 107 6.00 -2.33 -9.63
N ILE A 108 4.82 -1.79 -9.37
CA ILE A 108 4.07 -2.02 -8.13
C ILE A 108 2.78 -2.74 -8.51
N GLU A 109 2.58 -3.92 -7.94
CA GLU A 109 1.31 -4.64 -7.94
C GLU A 109 0.62 -4.39 -6.61
N CYS A 110 -0.59 -3.86 -6.68
CA CYS A 110 -1.38 -3.46 -5.51
C CYS A 110 -2.46 -4.49 -5.24
N LYS A 111 -2.55 -4.98 -4.01
CA LYS A 111 -3.62 -5.86 -3.54
C LYS A 111 -4.21 -5.33 -2.26
N TYR A 112 -5.54 -5.33 -2.19
CA TYR A 112 -6.26 -4.88 -1.00
C TYR A 112 -7.01 -6.02 -0.32
N HIS A 113 -7.95 -6.65 -1.01
CA HIS A 113 -8.69 -7.81 -0.51
C HIS A 113 -8.40 -9.09 -1.27
N SER A 114 -7.94 -8.97 -2.50
CA SER A 114 -7.53 -10.07 -3.36
C SER A 114 -6.10 -10.52 -3.07
N PHE A 115 -5.68 -11.60 -3.68
CA PHE A 115 -4.30 -12.06 -3.71
C PHE A 115 -3.85 -12.18 -5.18
N LEU A 116 -2.58 -12.55 -5.40
CA LEU A 116 -2.06 -12.70 -6.76
C LEU A 116 -2.79 -13.80 -7.53
N ASP A 117 -3.04 -13.53 -8.79
CA ASP A 117 -3.48 -14.57 -9.72
C ASP A 117 -2.33 -15.53 -10.01
N GLU A 118 -2.45 -16.73 -9.47
CA GLU A 118 -1.54 -17.83 -9.72
C GLU A 118 -2.13 -18.74 -10.79
N THR A 119 -1.33 -19.03 -11.81
CA THR A 119 -1.71 -20.00 -12.85
C THR A 119 -0.65 -21.10 -12.92
N PHE A 120 -1.13 -22.34 -13.09
CA PHE A 120 -0.28 -23.47 -13.43
C PHE A 120 -0.54 -23.82 -14.89
N SER A 121 0.50 -24.14 -15.65
CA SER A 121 0.34 -24.67 -16.98
C SER A 121 -0.54 -25.94 -16.96
N GLU A 122 -1.15 -26.28 -18.09
CA GLU A 122 -2.00 -27.48 -18.21
C GLU A 122 -1.32 -28.75 -17.69
N ASN A 123 0.00 -28.81 -17.77
CA ASN A 123 0.82 -29.91 -17.26
C ASN A 123 1.23 -29.76 -15.77
N LYS A 124 0.69 -28.76 -15.03
CA LYS A 124 1.01 -28.46 -13.62
C LYS A 124 2.52 -28.31 -13.31
N SER A 125 3.37 -28.24 -14.32
CA SER A 125 4.83 -28.19 -14.15
C SER A 125 5.38 -26.77 -14.09
N GLU A 126 4.61 -25.77 -14.53
CA GLU A 126 5.09 -24.42 -14.66
C GLU A 126 4.21 -23.44 -13.86
N TYR A 127 4.72 -23.06 -12.69
CA TYR A 127 4.14 -22.02 -11.87
C TYR A 127 4.42 -20.65 -12.47
N THR A 128 3.39 -19.85 -12.62
CA THR A 128 3.51 -18.44 -12.98
C THR A 128 2.53 -17.59 -12.16
N ASN A 129 2.88 -16.33 -11.96
CA ASN A 129 2.01 -15.34 -11.33
C ASN A 129 2.23 -13.96 -11.99
N GLN A 130 1.46 -12.95 -11.55
CA GLN A 130 1.56 -11.59 -12.09
C GLN A 130 2.98 -11.02 -11.96
N LEU A 131 3.65 -11.20 -10.82
CA LEU A 131 5.00 -10.66 -10.60
C LEU A 131 6.05 -11.25 -11.55
N LEU A 132 5.94 -12.55 -11.85
CA LEU A 132 6.81 -13.19 -12.85
C LEU A 132 6.56 -12.62 -14.24
N ARG A 133 5.30 -12.39 -14.61
CA ARG A 133 4.96 -11.79 -15.91
C ARG A 133 5.52 -10.38 -16.05
N TYR A 134 5.62 -9.62 -14.94
CA TYR A 134 6.21 -8.27 -14.97
C TYR A 134 7.70 -8.26 -15.25
N SER A 135 8.41 -9.35 -14.96
CA SER A 135 9.82 -9.47 -15.36
C SER A 135 10.01 -9.42 -16.88
N THR A 136 9.03 -9.91 -17.63
CA THR A 136 9.08 -9.81 -19.12
C THR A 136 8.92 -8.38 -19.58
N ILE A 137 8.04 -7.60 -18.94
CA ILE A 137 7.89 -6.15 -19.21
C ILE A 137 9.23 -5.43 -18.97
N ILE A 138 9.86 -5.71 -17.82
CA ILE A 138 11.15 -5.10 -17.46
C ILE A 138 12.23 -5.44 -18.52
N ASN A 139 12.29 -6.69 -18.94
CA ASN A 139 13.27 -7.13 -19.93
C ASN A 139 13.02 -6.55 -21.32
N ASP A 140 11.75 -6.47 -21.75
CA ASP A 140 11.36 -6.07 -23.08
C ASP A 140 11.38 -4.53 -23.28
N TYR A 141 11.00 -3.78 -22.26
CA TYR A 141 10.76 -2.33 -22.37
C TYR A 141 11.71 -1.46 -21.54
N TYR A 142 12.33 -2.04 -20.51
CA TYR A 142 13.18 -1.33 -19.56
C TYR A 142 14.56 -1.97 -19.39
N SER A 143 15.03 -2.69 -20.42
CA SER A 143 16.33 -3.38 -20.39
C SER A 143 17.51 -2.47 -20.11
N ASN A 144 17.43 -1.22 -20.55
CA ASN A 144 18.46 -0.18 -20.38
C ASN A 144 18.53 0.44 -18.97
N LYS A 145 17.51 0.23 -18.14
CA LYS A 145 17.50 0.75 -16.76
C LYS A 145 18.49 -0.01 -15.89
N LYS A 146 19.19 0.72 -15.02
CA LYS A 146 20.18 0.16 -14.09
C LYS A 146 19.50 -0.56 -12.92
N ASN A 147 18.50 0.12 -12.32
CA ASN A 147 17.75 -0.40 -11.17
C ASN A 147 16.38 -0.90 -11.64
N LYS A 148 16.11 -2.16 -11.39
CA LYS A 148 14.91 -2.86 -11.85
C LYS A 148 14.29 -3.59 -10.69
N ASN A 149 13.09 -3.17 -10.28
CA ASN A 149 12.48 -3.70 -9.10
C ASN A 149 10.98 -3.96 -9.30
N ILE A 150 10.45 -4.90 -8.52
CA ILE A 150 9.03 -5.19 -8.40
C ILE A 150 8.69 -5.11 -6.92
N ILE A 151 7.62 -4.40 -6.57
CA ILE A 151 7.04 -4.39 -5.23
C ILE A 151 5.64 -5.00 -5.28
N PHE A 152 5.40 -5.93 -4.37
CA PHE A 152 4.09 -6.46 -4.06
C PHE A 152 3.53 -5.70 -2.86
N LEU A 153 2.55 -4.83 -3.10
CA LEU A 153 1.94 -3.96 -2.09
C LEU A 153 0.60 -4.55 -1.63
N THR A 154 0.51 -4.94 -0.36
CA THR A 154 -0.66 -5.66 0.15
C THR A 154 -1.19 -5.11 1.46
N LEU A 155 -2.45 -5.44 1.78
CA LEU A 155 -3.00 -5.27 3.12
C LEU A 155 -2.63 -6.44 4.04
N LYS A 156 -2.67 -7.67 3.50
CA LYS A 156 -2.48 -8.91 4.24
C LYS A 156 -1.01 -9.34 4.19
N ASP A 157 -0.53 -9.99 5.24
CA ASP A 157 0.84 -10.49 5.37
C ASP A 157 0.96 -12.02 5.37
N TYR A 158 -0.15 -12.74 5.52
CA TYR A 158 -0.13 -14.20 5.42
C TYR A 158 0.08 -14.63 3.96
N GLU A 159 0.81 -15.72 3.77
CA GLU A 159 1.14 -16.31 2.46
C GLU A 159 2.09 -15.47 1.58
N VAL A 160 2.32 -14.18 1.89
CA VAL A 160 3.17 -13.31 1.09
C VAL A 160 4.60 -13.84 1.02
N LYS A 161 5.16 -14.26 2.15
CA LYS A 161 6.55 -14.75 2.21
C LYS A 161 6.74 -15.95 1.29
N GLU A 162 5.87 -16.95 1.36
CA GLU A 162 5.93 -18.14 0.51
C GLU A 162 5.79 -17.78 -0.99
N CYS A 163 4.88 -16.85 -1.31
CA CYS A 163 4.71 -16.34 -2.65
C CYS A 163 5.98 -15.66 -3.17
N LEU A 164 6.63 -14.80 -2.36
CA LEU A 164 7.87 -14.13 -2.73
C LEU A 164 9.02 -15.12 -2.93
N GLU A 165 9.15 -16.13 -2.06
CA GLU A 165 10.17 -17.18 -2.19
C GLU A 165 9.99 -17.93 -3.52
N LYS A 166 8.80 -18.44 -3.80
CA LYS A 166 8.48 -19.13 -5.06
C LYS A 166 8.75 -18.26 -6.29
N THR A 167 8.36 -16.99 -6.21
CA THR A 167 8.56 -16.03 -7.29
C THR A 167 10.06 -15.76 -7.48
N ARG A 168 10.81 -15.53 -6.39
CA ARG A 168 12.24 -15.23 -6.42
C ARG A 168 13.06 -16.33 -7.10
N MET A 169 12.70 -17.61 -6.88
CA MET A 169 13.38 -18.76 -7.49
C MET A 169 13.36 -18.74 -9.03
N LYS A 170 12.36 -18.06 -9.62
CA LYS A 170 12.16 -17.97 -11.07
C LYS A 170 12.47 -16.60 -11.66
N LEU A 171 12.59 -15.59 -10.82
CA LEU A 171 12.85 -14.23 -11.26
C LEU A 171 14.34 -14.03 -11.54
N PRO A 172 14.74 -13.34 -12.65
CA PRO A 172 16.14 -13.00 -12.91
C PRO A 172 16.79 -12.28 -11.72
N GLU A 173 18.02 -12.65 -11.36
CA GLU A 173 18.75 -12.08 -10.19
C GLU A 173 18.84 -10.54 -10.23
N LYS A 174 18.98 -9.98 -11.41
CA LYS A 174 19.08 -8.52 -11.64
C LYS A 174 17.79 -7.73 -11.38
N ILE A 175 16.67 -8.40 -11.08
CA ILE A 175 15.39 -7.76 -10.77
C ILE A 175 15.13 -7.95 -9.28
N GLY A 176 15.07 -6.86 -8.53
CA GLY A 176 14.69 -6.88 -7.11
C GLY A 176 13.22 -7.24 -6.93
N LEU A 177 12.90 -7.96 -5.87
CA LEU A 177 11.53 -8.33 -5.52
C LEU A 177 11.30 -8.08 -4.05
N TYR A 178 10.32 -7.23 -3.74
CA TYR A 178 10.04 -6.75 -2.40
C TYR A 178 8.55 -6.81 -2.08
N TRP A 179 8.25 -6.78 -0.80
CA TRP A 179 6.92 -6.69 -0.24
C TRP A 179 6.78 -5.42 0.60
N LEU A 180 5.62 -4.78 0.51
CA LEU A 180 5.30 -3.57 1.24
C LEU A 180 3.86 -3.65 1.73
N LYS A 181 3.56 -3.08 2.90
CA LYS A 181 2.21 -3.00 3.45
C LYS A 181 1.62 -1.62 3.24
N TRP A 182 0.34 -1.56 2.89
CA TRP A 182 -0.39 -0.29 2.78
C TRP A 182 -0.36 0.56 4.06
N GLU A 183 -0.41 -0.08 5.22
CA GLU A 183 -0.42 0.62 6.53
C GLU A 183 0.87 1.42 6.81
N GLU A 184 2.00 1.07 6.20
CA GLU A 184 3.26 1.79 6.35
C GLU A 184 3.17 3.22 5.78
N LEU A 185 2.33 3.45 4.77
CA LEU A 185 2.14 4.76 4.20
C LEU A 185 1.55 5.76 5.21
N TYR A 186 0.64 5.29 6.09
CA TYR A 186 0.04 6.14 7.11
C TYR A 186 1.10 6.74 8.04
N SER A 187 2.07 5.95 8.46
CA SER A 187 3.16 6.42 9.32
C SER A 187 4.07 7.42 8.59
N CYS A 188 4.41 7.17 7.33
CA CYS A 188 5.22 8.08 6.52
C CYS A 188 4.54 9.44 6.32
N LEU A 189 3.24 9.46 6.05
CA LEU A 189 2.45 10.69 5.92
C LEU A 189 2.37 11.47 7.25
N LYS A 190 2.21 10.76 8.38
CA LYS A 190 2.19 11.39 9.70
C LYS A 190 3.54 12.02 10.08
N GLU A 191 4.64 11.44 9.66
CA GLU A 191 5.96 12.06 9.84
C GLU A 191 6.13 13.27 8.92
N TYR A 192 5.71 13.17 7.67
CA TYR A 192 5.79 14.28 6.71
C TYR A 192 4.92 15.48 7.12
N GLU A 193 3.74 15.25 7.71
CA GLU A 193 2.85 16.30 8.25
C GLU A 193 3.56 17.21 9.28
N LYS A 194 4.54 16.67 10.01
CA LYS A 194 5.33 17.41 11.00
C LYS A 194 6.39 18.32 10.37
N CYS A 195 6.70 18.12 9.10
CA CYS A 195 7.67 18.93 8.39
C CYS A 195 7.11 20.32 8.07
N ASN A 196 8.02 21.26 7.75
CA ASN A 196 7.61 22.60 7.29
C ASN A 196 7.19 22.53 5.80
N ILE A 197 5.94 22.15 5.56
CA ILE A 197 5.32 22.02 4.24
C ILE A 197 4.27 23.12 4.02
N SER A 198 3.98 23.38 2.76
CA SER A 198 2.98 24.37 2.36
C SER A 198 1.57 23.98 2.83
N THR A 199 0.66 24.95 2.92
CA THR A 199 -0.75 24.70 3.27
C THR A 199 -1.40 23.74 2.28
N GLY A 200 -1.10 23.86 0.97
CA GLY A 200 -1.62 22.96 -0.05
C GLY A 200 -1.17 21.51 0.16
N GLU A 201 0.11 21.30 0.49
CA GLU A 201 0.61 19.96 0.80
C GLU A 201 0.00 19.39 2.07
N LYS A 202 -0.21 20.23 3.12
CA LYS A 202 -0.91 19.80 4.35
C LYS A 202 -2.32 19.32 4.04
N ASN A 203 -3.06 20.05 3.23
CA ASN A 203 -4.40 19.64 2.81
C ASN A 203 -4.36 18.30 2.09
N LEU A 204 -3.46 18.16 1.09
CA LEU A 204 -3.32 16.92 0.33
C LEU A 204 -2.94 15.73 1.21
N VAL A 205 -2.00 15.91 2.15
CA VAL A 205 -1.61 14.88 3.13
C VAL A 205 -2.80 14.49 4.00
N ASN A 206 -3.57 15.48 4.48
CA ASN A 206 -4.76 15.22 5.29
C ASN A 206 -5.81 14.42 4.52
N ASP A 207 -6.02 14.74 3.24
CA ASP A 207 -6.96 14.02 2.39
C ASP A 207 -6.56 12.56 2.22
N ILE A 208 -5.27 12.29 1.98
CA ILE A 208 -4.76 10.92 1.90
C ILE A 208 -4.92 10.20 3.25
N LEU A 209 -4.57 10.84 4.37
CA LEU A 209 -4.69 10.26 5.72
C LEU A 209 -6.14 9.92 6.07
N GLN A 210 -7.08 10.78 5.70
CA GLN A 210 -8.50 10.51 5.90
C GLN A 210 -8.97 9.34 5.03
N PHE A 211 -8.56 9.31 3.76
CA PHE A 211 -8.88 8.20 2.86
C PHE A 211 -8.35 6.86 3.38
N LEU A 212 -7.10 6.81 3.82
CA LEU A 212 -6.53 5.64 4.48
C LEU A 212 -7.31 5.24 5.74
N SER A 213 -7.82 6.24 6.48
CA SER A 213 -8.62 6.01 7.67
C SER A 213 -9.96 5.34 7.37
N ILE A 214 -10.65 5.80 6.31
CA ILE A 214 -11.91 5.20 5.84
C ILE A 214 -11.68 3.76 5.40
N ARG A 215 -10.53 3.49 4.77
CA ARG A 215 -10.12 2.16 4.32
C ARG A 215 -9.57 1.26 5.43
N LYS A 216 -9.57 1.74 6.69
CA LYS A 216 -9.00 1.02 7.85
C LYS A 216 -7.51 0.68 7.70
N LEU A 217 -6.78 1.50 6.92
CA LEU A 217 -5.34 1.37 6.66
C LEU A 217 -4.50 2.23 7.61
N LYS A 218 -4.96 2.38 8.84
CA LYS A 218 -4.20 3.09 9.89
C LYS A 218 -3.18 2.15 10.51
N TYR A 219 -1.95 2.63 10.61
CA TYR A 219 -0.96 1.97 11.45
C TYR A 219 -1.42 1.96 12.92
N PHE A 220 -1.23 0.84 13.61
CA PHE A 220 -1.47 0.76 15.04
C PHE A 220 -0.41 1.57 15.77
N SER A 221 -0.74 2.78 16.19
CA SER A 221 0.17 3.72 16.87
C SER A 221 0.48 3.36 18.32
N GLY A 222 0.08 2.17 18.77
CA GLY A 222 0.27 1.74 20.14
C GLY A 222 -0.87 2.17 21.09
N ILE A 223 -0.82 1.63 22.27
CA ILE A 223 -1.76 1.98 23.36
C ILE A 223 -1.15 3.14 24.14
N ASN A 224 -1.81 4.29 24.14
CA ASN A 224 -1.39 5.41 24.97
C ASN A 224 -1.77 5.10 26.42
N ILE A 225 -0.83 4.60 27.19
CA ILE A 225 -1.02 4.26 28.59
C ILE A 225 -0.49 5.42 29.41
N SER A 226 -1.39 6.18 30.05
CA SER A 226 -0.99 7.11 31.09
C SER A 226 -0.25 6.36 32.22
N LYS A 227 0.78 6.97 32.76
CA LYS A 227 1.85 6.43 33.64
C LYS A 227 1.44 5.60 34.87
N ASN A 228 0.29 4.98 34.93
CA ASN A 228 -0.10 4.14 36.04
C ASN A 228 0.38 2.72 35.85
N ASN A 229 1.01 2.16 36.86
CA ASN A 229 1.51 0.78 36.89
C ASN A 229 0.41 -0.23 36.56
N PHE A 230 0.51 -0.90 35.44
CA PHE A 230 -0.38 -2.00 35.12
C PHE A 230 0.43 -3.29 34.97
N SER A 231 -0.21 -4.40 35.30
CA SER A 231 0.35 -5.71 35.08
C SER A 231 -0.57 -6.57 34.19
N TRP A 232 0.03 -7.24 33.23
CA TRP A 232 -0.67 -8.19 32.39
C TRP A 232 -0.64 -9.56 33.05
N LYS A 233 -1.81 -10.20 33.22
CA LYS A 233 -1.88 -11.60 33.61
C LYS A 233 -2.47 -12.42 32.46
N TYR A 234 -1.65 -13.24 31.84
CA TYR A 234 -2.07 -14.21 30.85
C TYR A 234 -2.75 -15.39 31.54
N LYS A 235 -3.99 -15.71 31.16
CA LYS A 235 -4.64 -16.97 31.51
C LYS A 235 -4.78 -17.84 30.28
N ARG A 236 -4.55 -19.15 30.44
CA ARG A 236 -4.52 -20.20 29.40
C ARG A 236 -5.75 -20.27 28.48
N ASN A 237 -6.82 -19.49 28.72
CA ASN A 237 -8.05 -19.49 27.94
C ASN A 237 -8.20 -18.22 27.06
N TYR A 238 -7.10 -17.59 26.64
CA TYR A 238 -7.08 -16.39 25.82
C TYR A 238 -7.93 -15.20 26.37
N LYS A 239 -8.24 -15.22 27.69
CA LYS A 239 -8.88 -14.09 28.35
C LYS A 239 -7.84 -13.28 29.11
N TYR A 240 -7.63 -12.05 28.65
CA TYR A 240 -6.78 -11.10 29.35
C TYR A 240 -7.63 -10.39 30.42
N LYS A 241 -7.16 -10.34 31.69
CA LYS A 241 -7.72 -9.48 32.73
C LYS A 241 -6.68 -8.44 33.10
N PHE A 242 -7.07 -7.19 33.08
CA PHE A 242 -6.27 -6.11 33.63
C PHE A 242 -6.44 -6.09 35.15
N ALA A 243 -5.31 -6.04 35.88
CA ALA A 243 -5.30 -6.12 37.35
C ALA A 243 -5.17 -4.76 38.01
N SER A 244 -5.43 -3.65 37.32
CA SER A 244 -5.38 -2.29 37.90
C SER A 244 -6.63 -1.49 37.55
N LYS A 245 -6.97 -0.51 38.41
CA LYS A 245 -8.00 0.47 38.11
C LYS A 245 -7.45 1.47 37.12
N PHE A 246 -8.10 1.62 35.99
CA PHE A 246 -7.83 2.66 34.99
C PHE A 246 -8.93 3.68 35.04
N ASP A 247 -8.58 4.96 35.13
CA ASP A 247 -9.54 6.05 35.06
C ASP A 247 -10.04 6.32 33.64
N SER A 248 -9.28 5.88 32.63
CA SER A 248 -9.73 5.86 31.23
C SER A 248 -8.89 4.90 30.40
N PHE A 249 -9.54 4.03 29.69
CA PHE A 249 -8.93 3.10 28.75
C PHE A 249 -9.74 3.10 27.45
N THR A 250 -9.11 3.45 26.33
CA THR A 250 -9.76 3.43 25.04
C THR A 250 -9.10 2.38 24.15
N TRP A 251 -9.77 1.26 23.92
CA TRP A 251 -9.44 0.33 22.84
C TRP A 251 -10.01 0.90 21.56
N ARG A 252 -9.19 1.07 20.56
CA ARG A 252 -9.66 1.23 19.19
C ARG A 252 -9.12 0.05 18.37
N TYR A 253 -9.80 -1.07 18.51
CA TYR A 253 -9.67 -2.19 17.59
C TYR A 253 -10.90 -2.13 16.71
N ASN A 254 -10.74 -1.73 15.47
CA ASN A 254 -11.80 -1.79 14.47
C ASN A 254 -11.46 -2.94 13.53
N TYR A 255 -11.79 -4.17 13.95
CA TYR A 255 -12.04 -5.29 13.07
C TYR A 255 -13.49 -5.70 13.28
N GLU A 256 -14.35 -5.28 12.42
CA GLU A 256 -15.56 -5.93 11.97
C GLU A 256 -15.55 -6.01 10.45
#